data_e91ad13513384b3a84c855037d34a9d0
#
_entry.id   e91ad13513384b3a84c855037d34a9d0
#
_cell.length_a   1.000
_cell.length_b   1.000
_cell.length_c   1.000
_cell.angle_alpha   90.00
_cell.angle_beta   90.00
_cell.angle_gamma   90.00
#
_symmetry.space_group_name_H-M   'P 1'
#
loop_
_entity.id
_entity.type
_entity.pdbx_description
1 polymer ?
#
loop_
_entity_poly.entity_id
_entity_poly.type
_entity_poly.pdbx_seq_one_letter_code
_entity_poly.pdbx_strand_id
1 'polypeptide(L)'
;MVADFVAHIGKKLPDDVVAKLEELGSQETAALPKALYETMTKNQKLAVELNRPSCQDTGVLQFWLKCGTNFPYINELEGLLKEAVVQATFAAPLRHNSVETFDEYNTKKNVGKGTPTVWWDIVPNSDKCEIYAYMAGGGCTLPGKAMVLMPGAGYEGITDFVLDQMTSYGLNACPPLLVGVGVGTSIETAALNSK
;
A
#
# COMPACT_ATOMS: atom_id res chain seq x y z
N MET A 1 -17.85 7.41 4.45
CA MET A 1 -16.68 7.35 5.36
C MET A 1 -15.58 6.42 4.83
N VAL A 2 -15.74 5.08 4.77
CA VAL A 2 -14.65 4.20 4.26
C VAL A 2 -14.34 4.49 2.79
N ALA A 3 -15.33 4.70 1.94
CA ALA A 3 -15.14 5.07 0.54
C ALA A 3 -14.35 6.40 0.40
N ASP A 4 -14.66 7.39 1.22
CA ASP A 4 -13.94 8.67 1.22
C ASP A 4 -12.51 8.51 1.69
N PHE A 5 -12.28 7.63 2.68
CA PHE A 5 -10.94 7.29 3.14
C PHE A 5 -10.12 6.61 2.04
N VAL A 6 -10.68 5.61 1.36
CA VAL A 6 -10.02 4.95 0.21
C VAL A 6 -9.73 5.94 -0.92
N ALA A 7 -10.68 6.82 -1.25
CA ALA A 7 -10.47 7.88 -2.23
C ALA A 7 -9.37 8.87 -1.78
N HIS A 8 -9.27 9.14 -0.47
CA HIS A 8 -8.26 10.04 0.10
C HIS A 8 -6.84 9.47 -0.02
N ILE A 9 -6.63 8.22 0.37
CA ILE A 9 -5.29 7.60 0.29
C ILE A 9 -4.77 7.46 -1.15
N GLY A 10 -5.63 7.42 -2.15
CA GLY A 10 -5.23 7.45 -3.55
C GLY A 10 -4.71 8.81 -4.03
N LYS A 11 -5.00 9.89 -3.29
CA LYS A 11 -4.66 11.27 -3.66
C LYS A 11 -3.58 11.89 -2.79
N LYS A 12 -3.49 11.49 -1.53
CA LYS A 12 -2.61 12.11 -0.54
C LYS A 12 -1.76 11.05 0.15
N LEU A 13 -0.45 11.31 0.19
CA LEU A 13 0.49 10.55 1.02
C LEU A 13 0.31 10.93 2.50
N PRO A 14 0.68 10.05 3.44
CA PRO A 14 0.78 10.38 4.86
C PRO A 14 1.70 11.59 5.10
N ASP A 15 1.38 12.39 6.11
CA ASP A 15 2.09 13.66 6.35
C ASP A 15 3.58 13.46 6.69
N ASP A 16 3.93 12.38 7.38
CA ASP A 16 5.31 11.99 7.68
C ASP A 16 6.09 11.62 6.40
N VAL A 17 5.45 10.94 5.46
CA VAL A 17 6.05 10.62 4.15
C VAL A 17 6.27 11.90 3.34
N VAL A 18 5.30 12.82 3.32
CA VAL A 18 5.44 14.11 2.65
C VAL A 18 6.61 14.91 3.24
N ALA A 19 6.69 14.99 4.57
CA ALA A 19 7.79 15.68 5.26
C ALA A 19 9.15 15.06 4.92
N LYS A 20 9.23 13.72 4.82
CA LYS A 20 10.47 13.03 4.45
C LYS A 20 10.88 13.29 3.00
N LEU A 21 9.92 13.35 2.08
CA LEU A 21 10.20 13.72 0.69
C LEU A 21 10.73 15.16 0.56
N GLU A 22 10.16 16.09 1.32
CA GLU A 22 10.63 17.48 1.38
C GLU A 22 12.05 17.58 1.96
N GLU A 23 12.33 16.83 3.04
CA GLU A 23 13.67 16.74 3.63
C GLU A 23 14.69 16.22 2.60
N LEU A 24 14.42 15.09 1.94
CA LEU A 24 15.29 14.50 0.94
C LEU A 24 15.51 15.46 -0.25
N GLY A 25 14.45 16.10 -0.73
CA GLY A 25 14.55 17.10 -1.79
C GLY A 25 15.40 18.32 -1.43
N SER A 26 15.37 18.73 -0.15
CA SER A 26 16.19 19.85 0.34
C SER A 26 17.69 19.52 0.44
N GLN A 27 18.00 18.25 0.67
CA GLN A 27 19.39 17.76 0.76
C GLN A 27 19.99 17.40 -0.59
N GLU A 28 19.16 17.29 -1.64
CA GLU A 28 19.61 16.91 -2.97
C GLU A 28 20.42 18.03 -3.63
N THR A 29 21.57 17.69 -4.15
CA THR A 29 22.49 18.64 -4.79
C THR A 29 22.52 18.53 -6.32
N ALA A 30 22.18 17.37 -6.87
CA ALA A 30 22.17 17.15 -8.30
C ALA A 30 20.91 17.76 -8.95
N ALA A 31 21.05 18.43 -10.06
CA ALA A 31 19.97 19.21 -10.69
C ALA A 31 18.76 18.35 -11.10
N LEU A 32 19.01 17.18 -11.69
CA LEU A 32 17.93 16.32 -12.18
C LEU A 32 17.10 15.70 -11.04
N PRO A 33 17.68 15.05 -10.01
CA PRO A 33 16.90 14.57 -8.87
C PRO A 33 16.17 15.69 -8.13
N LYS A 34 16.76 16.88 -7.99
CA LYS A 34 16.10 18.03 -7.37
C LYS A 34 14.82 18.42 -8.12
N ALA A 35 14.88 18.52 -9.44
CA ALA A 35 13.72 18.80 -10.28
C ALA A 35 12.63 17.71 -10.17
N LEU A 36 13.03 16.44 -9.95
CA LEU A 36 12.08 15.35 -9.69
C LEU A 36 11.35 15.53 -8.36
N TYR A 37 12.04 15.86 -7.26
CA TYR A 37 11.39 16.14 -5.96
C TYR A 37 10.44 17.34 -6.05
N GLU A 38 10.82 18.40 -6.74
CA GLU A 38 9.94 19.56 -6.98
C GLU A 38 8.67 19.15 -7.75
N THR A 39 8.83 18.30 -8.78
CA THR A 39 7.72 17.77 -9.57
C THR A 39 6.81 16.89 -8.72
N MET A 40 7.37 16.01 -7.88
CA MET A 40 6.60 15.16 -6.97
C MET A 40 5.79 15.99 -5.97
N THR A 41 6.39 17.00 -5.36
CA THR A 41 5.71 17.92 -4.44
C THR A 41 4.56 18.66 -5.14
N LYS A 42 4.79 19.17 -6.34
CA LYS A 42 3.74 19.82 -7.14
C LYS A 42 2.62 18.85 -7.50
N ASN A 43 2.96 17.61 -7.89
CA ASN A 43 1.98 16.58 -8.23
C ASN A 43 1.09 16.24 -7.03
N GLN A 44 1.65 16.09 -5.82
CA GLN A 44 0.85 15.84 -4.60
C GLN A 44 -0.18 16.94 -4.34
N LYS A 45 0.18 18.22 -4.52
CA LYS A 45 -0.74 19.35 -4.36
C LYS A 45 -1.86 19.31 -5.41
N LEU A 46 -1.51 19.09 -6.67
CA LEU A 46 -2.46 19.01 -7.78
C LEU A 46 -3.41 17.81 -7.65
N ALA A 47 -2.94 16.67 -7.15
CA ALA A 47 -3.77 15.48 -6.94
C ALA A 47 -4.94 15.77 -5.99
N VAL A 48 -4.67 16.49 -4.90
CA VAL A 48 -5.70 16.90 -3.93
C VAL A 48 -6.61 17.97 -4.53
N GLU A 49 -6.03 19.02 -5.13
CA GLU A 49 -6.77 20.16 -5.71
C GLU A 49 -7.73 19.72 -6.82
N LEU A 50 -7.25 18.88 -7.73
CA LEU A 50 -8.02 18.42 -8.88
C LEU A 50 -8.87 17.16 -8.61
N ASN A 51 -8.84 16.64 -7.39
CA ASN A 51 -9.49 15.38 -7.02
C ASN A 51 -9.10 14.23 -7.96
N ARG A 52 -7.79 14.00 -8.12
CA ARG A 52 -7.22 12.95 -8.98
C ARG A 52 -6.22 12.12 -8.19
N PRO A 53 -6.00 10.84 -8.58
CA PRO A 53 -4.93 10.05 -7.99
C PRO A 53 -3.56 10.71 -8.19
N SER A 54 -2.69 10.54 -7.20
CA SER A 54 -1.32 11.07 -7.25
C SER A 54 -0.40 10.32 -8.22
N CYS A 55 -0.80 9.11 -8.63
CA CYS A 55 -0.07 8.27 -9.58
C CYS A 55 -1.03 7.62 -10.57
N GLN A 56 -0.56 7.39 -11.80
CA GLN A 56 -1.32 6.63 -12.81
C GLN A 56 -1.54 5.17 -12.40
N ASP A 57 -0.59 4.57 -11.70
CA ASP A 57 -0.74 3.27 -11.05
C ASP A 57 -1.28 3.49 -9.64
N THR A 58 -2.59 3.55 -9.52
CA THR A 58 -3.25 3.83 -8.23
C THR A 58 -3.15 2.68 -7.23
N GLY A 59 -2.72 1.51 -7.70
CA GLY A 59 -2.45 0.38 -6.85
C GLY A 59 -3.62 -0.58 -6.65
N VAL A 60 -3.32 -1.64 -5.91
CA VAL A 60 -4.27 -2.65 -5.46
C VAL A 60 -4.50 -2.45 -3.97
N LEU A 61 -5.76 -2.47 -3.57
CA LEU A 61 -6.17 -2.30 -2.18
C LEU A 61 -6.08 -3.59 -1.39
N GLN A 62 -5.56 -3.47 -0.19
CA GLN A 62 -5.56 -4.50 0.84
C GLN A 62 -6.06 -3.88 2.14
N PHE A 63 -6.81 -4.63 2.92
CA PHE A 63 -7.30 -4.21 4.22
C PHE A 63 -6.81 -5.13 5.32
N TRP A 64 -6.44 -4.54 6.44
CA TRP A 64 -6.20 -5.25 7.67
C TRP A 64 -7.21 -4.77 8.70
N LEU A 65 -7.96 -5.71 9.24
CA LEU A 65 -9.04 -5.46 10.18
C LEU A 65 -8.66 -6.00 11.55
N LYS A 66 -8.56 -5.11 12.53
CA LYS A 66 -8.52 -5.50 13.93
C LYS A 66 -9.91 -5.31 14.51
N CYS A 67 -10.69 -6.39 14.52
CA CYS A 67 -12.13 -6.35 14.72
C CYS A 67 -12.57 -7.15 15.95
N GLY A 68 -13.39 -6.51 16.77
CA GLY A 68 -13.98 -7.13 17.94
C GLY A 68 -15.07 -8.14 17.61
N THR A 69 -15.16 -9.22 18.38
CA THR A 69 -16.20 -10.24 18.21
C THR A 69 -17.62 -9.71 18.40
N ASN A 70 -17.78 -8.60 19.11
CA ASN A 70 -19.07 -7.94 19.35
C ASN A 70 -19.31 -6.73 18.45
N PHE A 71 -18.47 -6.53 17.43
CA PHE A 71 -18.66 -5.44 16.47
C PHE A 71 -19.95 -5.66 15.67
N PRO A 72 -20.89 -4.70 15.64
CA PRO A 72 -22.25 -4.95 15.13
C PRO A 72 -22.31 -5.36 13.65
N TYR A 73 -21.33 -4.94 12.85
CA TYR A 73 -21.28 -5.16 11.40
C TYR A 73 -20.24 -6.20 10.97
N ILE A 74 -19.77 -7.05 11.88
CA ILE A 74 -18.67 -7.99 11.59
C ILE A 74 -19.01 -8.93 10.42
N ASN A 75 -20.27 -9.36 10.30
CA ASN A 75 -20.72 -10.27 9.25
C ASN A 75 -20.81 -9.61 7.86
N GLU A 76 -21.06 -8.32 7.81
CA GLU A 76 -21.24 -7.54 6.58
C GLU A 76 -19.98 -6.81 6.14
N LEU A 77 -18.94 -6.78 6.99
CA LEU A 77 -17.80 -5.88 6.85
C LEU A 77 -17.05 -6.05 5.53
N GLU A 78 -16.81 -7.29 5.08
CA GLU A 78 -16.16 -7.51 3.78
C GLU A 78 -17.01 -7.00 2.60
N GLY A 79 -18.33 -7.17 2.67
CA GLY A 79 -19.25 -6.64 1.67
C GLY A 79 -19.22 -5.12 1.63
N LEU A 80 -19.25 -4.49 2.79
CA LEU A 80 -19.17 -3.02 2.94
C LEU A 80 -17.83 -2.46 2.45
N LEU A 81 -16.73 -3.17 2.71
CA LEU A 81 -15.40 -2.78 2.19
C LEU A 81 -15.35 -2.86 0.66
N LYS A 82 -15.86 -3.94 0.06
CA LYS A 82 -15.95 -4.06 -1.41
C LYS A 82 -16.79 -2.96 -2.02
N GLU A 83 -17.93 -2.65 -1.43
CA GLU A 83 -18.79 -1.55 -1.88
C GLU A 83 -18.06 -0.20 -1.77
N ALA A 84 -17.37 0.06 -0.65
CA ALA A 84 -16.57 1.25 -0.45
C ALA A 84 -15.46 1.40 -1.51
N VAL A 85 -14.80 0.30 -1.89
CA VAL A 85 -13.79 0.29 -2.97
C VAL A 85 -14.40 0.65 -4.31
N VAL A 86 -15.59 0.11 -4.63
CA VAL A 86 -16.30 0.47 -5.87
C VAL A 86 -16.64 1.96 -5.88
N GLN A 87 -17.21 2.48 -4.81
CA GLN A 87 -17.55 3.90 -4.70
C GLN A 87 -16.31 4.80 -4.83
N ALA A 88 -15.23 4.47 -4.13
CA ALA A 88 -13.96 5.21 -4.20
C ALA A 88 -13.34 5.17 -5.61
N THR A 89 -13.43 4.03 -6.30
CA THR A 89 -12.90 3.86 -7.66
C THR A 89 -13.49 4.89 -8.63
N PHE A 90 -14.76 5.21 -8.49
CA PHE A 90 -15.40 6.20 -9.35
C PHE A 90 -15.28 7.62 -8.81
N ALA A 91 -15.30 7.80 -7.48
CA ALA A 91 -15.24 9.13 -6.86
C ALA A 91 -13.87 9.80 -7.00
N ALA A 92 -12.77 9.04 -6.93
CA ALA A 92 -11.40 9.53 -7.08
C ALA A 92 -10.76 9.15 -8.43
N PRO A 93 -11.48 8.85 -9.46
CA PRO A 93 -11.23 8.08 -10.68
C PRO A 93 -9.96 7.21 -10.61
N LEU A 94 -9.95 6.25 -9.68
CA LEU A 94 -8.87 5.30 -9.55
C LEU A 94 -8.74 4.43 -10.81
N ARG A 95 -7.50 4.10 -11.19
CA ARG A 95 -7.28 3.17 -12.30
C ARG A 95 -7.80 1.79 -11.93
N HIS A 96 -8.33 1.06 -12.91
CA HIS A 96 -8.85 -0.29 -12.73
C HIS A 96 -7.70 -1.31 -12.73
N ASN A 97 -6.90 -1.31 -11.69
CA ASN A 97 -5.69 -2.13 -11.59
C ASN A 97 -5.96 -3.57 -11.16
N SER A 98 -7.06 -3.80 -10.43
CA SER A 98 -7.33 -5.11 -9.86
C SER A 98 -7.96 -6.06 -10.87
N VAL A 99 -7.40 -7.26 -10.95
CA VAL A 99 -7.85 -8.37 -11.79
C VAL A 99 -8.20 -9.55 -10.91
N GLU A 100 -9.26 -10.26 -11.22
CA GLU A 100 -9.61 -11.49 -10.51
C GLU A 100 -8.48 -12.52 -10.60
N THR A 101 -8.13 -13.12 -9.47
CA THR A 101 -6.87 -13.83 -9.30
C THR A 101 -6.68 -15.01 -10.27
N PHE A 102 -7.73 -15.76 -10.58
CA PHE A 102 -7.62 -16.97 -11.40
C PHE A 102 -8.20 -16.81 -12.81
N ASP A 103 -9.22 -15.98 -12.93
CA ASP A 103 -9.94 -15.83 -14.19
C ASP A 103 -9.34 -14.70 -15.04
N GLU A 104 -8.33 -13.98 -14.52
CA GLU A 104 -7.66 -12.83 -15.16
C GLU A 104 -8.65 -11.77 -15.69
N TYR A 105 -9.85 -11.74 -15.10
CA TYR A 105 -10.93 -10.86 -15.50
C TYR A 105 -10.88 -9.54 -14.73
N ASN A 106 -10.87 -8.44 -15.45
CA ASN A 106 -10.94 -7.10 -14.83
C ASN A 106 -12.40 -6.62 -14.78
N THR A 107 -12.95 -6.55 -13.57
CA THR A 107 -14.31 -6.07 -13.34
C THR A 107 -14.49 -4.57 -13.59
N LYS A 108 -13.39 -3.81 -13.75
CA LYS A 108 -13.34 -2.35 -13.86
C LYS A 108 -13.86 -1.59 -12.61
N LYS A 109 -13.88 -2.28 -11.48
CA LYS A 109 -14.39 -1.76 -10.19
C LYS A 109 -13.40 -1.87 -9.04
N ASN A 110 -12.20 -2.43 -9.29
CA ASN A 110 -11.17 -2.77 -8.29
C ASN A 110 -11.65 -3.75 -7.21
N VAL A 111 -12.70 -4.50 -7.52
CA VAL A 111 -13.21 -5.62 -6.71
C VAL A 111 -13.49 -6.83 -7.60
N GLY A 112 -13.39 -8.02 -7.01
CA GLY A 112 -13.65 -9.27 -7.69
C GLY A 112 -13.24 -10.45 -6.81
N LYS A 113 -13.07 -11.62 -7.42
CA LYS A 113 -12.62 -12.81 -6.71
C LYS A 113 -11.16 -12.64 -6.27
N GLY A 114 -10.89 -12.68 -4.95
CA GLY A 114 -9.57 -12.50 -4.37
C GLY A 114 -9.09 -11.03 -4.27
N THR A 115 -9.93 -10.04 -4.61
CA THR A 115 -9.59 -8.62 -4.51
C THR A 115 -10.78 -7.77 -4.05
N PRO A 116 -10.60 -6.80 -3.12
CA PRO A 116 -9.40 -6.57 -2.31
C PRO A 116 -9.11 -7.75 -1.37
N THR A 117 -7.85 -7.91 -0.97
CA THR A 117 -7.50 -8.87 0.10
C THR A 117 -7.86 -8.26 1.45
N VAL A 118 -8.50 -9.06 2.30
CA VAL A 118 -8.87 -8.66 3.66
C VAL A 118 -8.23 -9.62 4.66
N TRP A 119 -7.44 -9.06 5.58
CA TRP A 119 -6.81 -9.78 6.69
C TRP A 119 -7.54 -9.48 7.99
N TRP A 120 -7.71 -10.48 8.83
CA TRP A 120 -8.45 -10.37 10.08
C TRP A 120 -7.56 -10.63 11.29
N ASP A 121 -7.61 -9.72 12.25
CA ASP A 121 -7.17 -9.90 13.62
C ASP A 121 -8.39 -9.76 14.51
N ILE A 122 -8.77 -10.86 15.18
CA ILE A 122 -10.00 -10.93 15.98
C ILE A 122 -9.70 -10.60 17.43
N VAL A 123 -10.37 -9.58 17.96
CA VAL A 123 -10.23 -9.12 19.35
C VAL A 123 -11.41 -9.63 20.17
N PRO A 124 -11.22 -10.57 21.11
CA PRO A 124 -12.30 -11.09 21.93
C PRO A 124 -12.98 -10.00 22.76
N ASN A 125 -14.31 -10.10 22.89
CA ASN A 125 -15.14 -9.26 23.77
C ASN A 125 -15.07 -7.74 23.50
N SER A 126 -14.61 -7.32 22.32
CA SER A 126 -14.60 -5.92 21.89
C SER A 126 -15.74 -5.63 20.91
N ASP A 127 -16.26 -4.42 20.94
CA ASP A 127 -17.23 -3.87 20.00
C ASP A 127 -16.60 -2.89 18.99
N LYS A 128 -15.26 -2.76 19.02
CA LYS A 128 -14.50 -1.85 18.14
C LYS A 128 -13.98 -2.55 16.90
N CYS A 129 -13.81 -1.80 15.83
CA CYS A 129 -13.15 -2.24 14.63
C CYS A 129 -12.18 -1.15 14.14
N GLU A 130 -10.90 -1.50 14.03
CA GLU A 130 -9.87 -0.68 13.42
C GLU A 130 -9.64 -1.18 12.00
N ILE A 131 -9.65 -0.29 11.02
CA ILE A 131 -9.48 -0.60 9.60
C ILE A 131 -8.20 0.07 9.12
N TYR A 132 -7.23 -0.74 8.72
CA TYR A 132 -6.02 -0.29 8.05
C TYR A 132 -6.17 -0.57 6.56
N ALA A 133 -5.88 0.42 5.72
CA ALA A 133 -5.92 0.29 4.28
C ALA A 133 -4.53 0.53 3.69
N TYR A 134 -4.08 -0.39 2.87
CA TYR A 134 -2.84 -0.30 2.13
C TYR A 134 -3.13 -0.31 0.64
N MET A 135 -2.60 0.67 -0.07
CA MET A 135 -2.73 0.81 -1.51
C MET A 135 -1.34 0.94 -2.13
N ALA A 136 -0.95 -0.04 -2.93
CA ALA A 136 0.35 -0.03 -3.58
C ALA A 136 0.26 -0.41 -5.06
N GLY A 137 0.95 0.35 -5.89
CA GLY A 137 1.04 0.11 -7.32
C GLY A 137 1.95 -1.08 -7.65
N GLY A 138 1.81 -1.62 -8.86
CA GLY A 138 2.61 -2.75 -9.33
C GLY A 138 4.11 -2.43 -9.39
N GLY A 139 4.47 -1.23 -9.85
CA GLY A 139 5.88 -0.81 -9.95
C GLY A 139 6.60 -0.79 -8.60
N CYS A 140 5.99 -0.19 -7.58
CA CYS A 140 6.60 -0.12 -6.24
C CYS A 140 6.58 -1.46 -5.49
N THR A 141 5.77 -2.44 -5.89
CA THR A 141 5.72 -3.76 -5.27
C THR A 141 6.57 -4.82 -5.99
N LEU A 142 7.11 -4.52 -7.16
CA LEU A 142 7.99 -5.45 -7.92
C LEU A 142 9.18 -5.98 -7.10
N PRO A 143 9.86 -5.19 -6.25
CA PRO A 143 10.95 -5.69 -5.42
C PRO A 143 10.50 -6.56 -4.25
N GLY A 144 9.20 -6.65 -3.98
CA GLY A 144 8.65 -7.40 -2.85
C GLY A 144 9.05 -8.87 -2.90
N LYS A 145 9.78 -9.33 -1.87
CA LYS A 145 10.23 -10.71 -1.71
C LYS A 145 10.15 -11.16 -0.27
N ALA A 146 10.03 -12.46 -0.10
CA ALA A 146 10.14 -13.11 1.20
C ALA A 146 11.08 -14.32 1.09
N MET A 147 11.90 -14.53 2.11
CA MET A 147 12.91 -15.59 2.13
C MET A 147 13.07 -16.18 3.53
N VAL A 148 13.31 -17.47 3.62
CA VAL A 148 13.75 -18.12 4.85
C VAL A 148 15.28 -18.09 4.89
N LEU A 149 15.84 -17.43 5.88
CA LEU A 149 17.27 -17.36 6.10
C LEU A 149 17.70 -18.50 7.06
N MET A 150 18.92 -18.99 6.87
CA MET A 150 19.52 -19.91 7.82
C MET A 150 19.75 -19.21 9.17
N PRO A 151 19.56 -19.86 10.33
CA PRO A 151 19.73 -19.25 11.64
C PRO A 151 21.08 -18.55 11.87
N GLY A 152 22.14 -19.05 11.23
CA GLY A 152 23.47 -18.46 11.31
C GLY A 152 23.66 -17.17 10.50
N ALA A 153 22.71 -16.77 9.65
CA ALA A 153 22.80 -15.55 8.89
C ALA A 153 22.63 -14.29 9.76
N GLY A 154 21.88 -14.39 10.86
CA GLY A 154 21.69 -13.30 11.82
C GLY A 154 21.11 -12.03 11.19
N TYR A 155 21.29 -10.91 11.87
CA TYR A 155 20.83 -9.58 11.37
C TYR A 155 21.61 -9.12 10.13
N GLU A 156 22.86 -9.52 9.98
CA GLU A 156 23.67 -9.20 8.81
C GLU A 156 23.04 -9.79 7.53
N GLY A 157 22.65 -11.08 7.58
CA GLY A 157 21.97 -11.71 6.46
C GLY A 157 20.59 -11.09 6.14
N ILE A 158 19.87 -10.54 7.15
CA ILE A 158 18.64 -9.79 6.90
C ILE A 158 18.97 -8.48 6.16
N THR A 159 19.99 -7.76 6.61
CA THR A 159 20.42 -6.50 5.99
C THR A 159 20.85 -6.71 4.54
N ASP A 160 21.67 -7.72 4.30
CA ASP A 160 22.14 -8.06 2.95
C ASP A 160 20.97 -8.40 2.03
N PHE A 161 20.03 -9.22 2.50
CA PHE A 161 18.83 -9.54 1.73
C PHE A 161 18.02 -8.30 1.36
N VAL A 162 17.81 -7.37 2.28
CA VAL A 162 17.07 -6.12 2.03
C VAL A 162 17.80 -5.25 1.02
N LEU A 163 19.10 -5.03 1.21
CA LEU A 163 19.91 -4.20 0.31
C LEU A 163 19.99 -4.79 -1.10
N ASP A 164 20.14 -6.10 -1.22
CA ASP A 164 20.15 -6.80 -2.51
C ASP A 164 18.81 -6.59 -3.26
N GLN A 165 17.68 -6.66 -2.55
CA GLN A 165 16.39 -6.42 -3.18
C GLN A 165 16.24 -4.96 -3.62
N MET A 166 16.63 -3.98 -2.80
CA MET A 166 16.58 -2.56 -3.14
C MET A 166 17.44 -2.24 -4.36
N THR A 167 18.65 -2.77 -4.43
CA THR A 167 19.61 -2.45 -5.49
C THR A 167 19.34 -3.19 -6.78
N SER A 168 18.80 -4.42 -6.72
CA SER A 168 18.56 -5.24 -7.92
C SER A 168 17.50 -4.67 -8.86
N TYR A 169 16.53 -3.92 -8.35
CA TYR A 169 15.48 -3.27 -9.14
C TYR A 169 15.81 -1.82 -9.52
N GLY A 170 16.61 -1.12 -8.72
CA GLY A 170 17.04 0.24 -8.99
C GLY A 170 15.87 1.17 -9.35
N LEU A 171 15.96 1.86 -10.47
CA LEU A 171 14.95 2.82 -10.94
C LEU A 171 13.59 2.17 -11.24
N ASN A 172 13.54 0.88 -11.52
CA ASN A 172 12.29 0.18 -11.83
C ASN A 172 11.37 0.01 -10.60
N ALA A 173 11.87 0.27 -9.41
CA ALA A 173 11.11 0.23 -8.15
C ALA A 173 10.45 1.58 -7.78
N CYS A 174 10.44 2.55 -8.68
CA CYS A 174 9.85 3.89 -8.47
C CYS A 174 10.43 4.63 -7.25
N PRO A 175 11.76 4.89 -7.19
CA PRO A 175 12.37 5.62 -6.09
C PRO A 175 11.84 7.07 -5.95
N PRO A 176 11.94 7.69 -4.77
CA PRO A 176 12.54 7.16 -3.55
C PRO A 176 11.71 6.05 -2.90
N LEU A 177 12.39 5.06 -2.30
CA LEU A 177 11.74 3.88 -1.75
C LEU A 177 11.29 4.09 -0.30
N LEU A 178 10.07 3.65 0.00
CA LEU A 178 9.64 3.34 1.36
C LEU A 178 9.67 1.82 1.51
N VAL A 179 10.55 1.32 2.37
CA VAL A 179 10.82 -0.11 2.50
C VAL A 179 10.25 -0.66 3.80
N GLY A 180 9.24 -1.51 3.69
CA GLY A 180 8.73 -2.29 4.82
C GLY A 180 9.52 -3.58 4.98
N VAL A 181 10.06 -3.82 6.16
CA VAL A 181 10.82 -5.03 6.50
C VAL A 181 10.08 -5.81 7.58
N GLY A 182 9.59 -6.99 7.22
CA GLY A 182 8.93 -7.90 8.16
C GLY A 182 9.84 -9.06 8.53
N VAL A 183 9.91 -9.37 9.81
CA VAL A 183 10.54 -10.56 10.36
C VAL A 183 9.48 -11.41 11.03
N GLY A 184 9.46 -12.70 10.77
CA GLY A 184 8.46 -13.62 11.31
C GLY A 184 8.95 -15.06 11.35
N THR A 185 8.16 -15.93 11.94
CA THR A 185 8.45 -17.37 12.06
C THR A 185 8.16 -18.16 10.79
N SER A 186 7.47 -17.55 9.82
CA SER A 186 7.19 -18.11 8.50
C SER A 186 7.23 -17.01 7.42
N ILE A 187 7.31 -17.40 6.14
CA ILE A 187 7.27 -16.48 5.01
C ILE A 187 6.00 -15.62 5.04
N GLU A 188 4.85 -16.22 5.33
CA GLU A 188 3.55 -15.55 5.36
C GLU A 188 3.51 -14.48 6.45
N THR A 189 3.98 -14.82 7.66
CA THR A 189 4.05 -13.86 8.79
C THR A 189 5.03 -12.73 8.49
N ALA A 190 6.20 -13.03 7.93
CA ALA A 190 7.15 -12.00 7.55
C ALA A 190 6.58 -11.06 6.49
N ALA A 191 5.91 -11.60 5.47
CA ALA A 191 5.27 -10.81 4.41
C ALA A 191 4.16 -9.89 4.98
N LEU A 192 3.35 -10.39 5.91
CA LEU A 192 2.33 -9.57 6.60
C LEU A 192 2.96 -8.47 7.46
N ASN A 193 4.00 -8.80 8.24
CA ASN A 193 4.67 -7.83 9.11
C ASN A 193 5.42 -6.73 8.33
N SER A 194 5.62 -6.90 7.03
CA SER A 194 6.25 -5.88 6.18
C SER A 194 5.30 -4.77 5.71
N LYS A 195 4.01 -4.91 5.97
CA LYS A 195 2.93 -3.96 5.58
C LYS A 195 2.57 -3.04 6.72
#